data_1382b66ae909badf71c6c9b13394bbfe
#
_entry.id   1382b66ae909badf71c6c9b13394bbfe
#
_cell.length_a   1.000
_cell.length_b   1.000
_cell.length_c   1.000
_cell.angle_alpha   90.00
_cell.angle_beta   90.00
_cell.angle_gamma   90.00
#
_symmetry.space_group_name_H-M   'P 1'
#
loop_
_entity.id
_entity.type
_entity.pdbx_description
1 polymer ?
#
loop_
_entity_poly.entity_id
_entity_poly.type
_entity_poly.pdbx_seq_one_letter_code
_entity_poly.pdbx_strand_id
1 'polypeptide(L)'
;MNIEAITAAMLRIAAERGPEKSLCPTDVARAVSAENWRPLLGAVRQVAAELARQGKIEILRKGKRISPNEMRGVIRLRTAS
;
A
#
# COMPACT_ATOMS: atom_id res chain seq x y z
N MET A 1 10.73 -12.72 5.46
CA MET A 1 9.69 -11.80 5.03
C MET A 1 10.33 -10.62 4.32
N ASN A 2 9.79 -10.21 3.20
CA ASN A 2 10.50 -9.31 2.29
C ASN A 2 9.99 -7.88 2.41
N ILE A 3 10.16 -7.29 3.58
CA ILE A 3 9.66 -5.94 3.89
C ILE A 3 10.29 -4.88 2.97
N GLU A 4 11.58 -5.01 2.70
CA GLU A 4 12.26 -4.04 1.83
C GLU A 4 11.71 -4.08 0.40
N ALA A 5 11.47 -5.28 -0.14
CA ALA A 5 10.91 -5.41 -1.47
C ALA A 5 9.47 -4.88 -1.53
N ILE A 6 8.68 -5.15 -0.49
CA ILE A 6 7.31 -4.64 -0.40
C ILE A 6 7.33 -3.12 -0.36
N THR A 7 8.18 -2.53 0.48
CA THR A 7 8.30 -1.08 0.60
C THR A 7 8.68 -0.44 -0.74
N ALA A 8 9.70 -1.00 -1.39
CA ALA A 8 10.17 -0.48 -2.67
C ALA A 8 9.07 -0.58 -3.74
N ALA A 9 8.38 -1.72 -3.80
CA ALA A 9 7.31 -1.91 -4.77
C ALA A 9 6.16 -0.93 -4.55
N MET A 10 5.77 -0.74 -3.29
CA MET A 10 4.67 0.17 -2.95
C MET A 10 4.99 1.60 -3.34
N LEU A 11 6.18 2.08 -3.00
CA LEU A 11 6.58 3.43 -3.32
C LEU A 11 6.71 3.63 -4.84
N ARG A 12 7.26 2.63 -5.54
CA ARG A 12 7.40 2.69 -6.98
C ARG A 12 6.05 2.76 -7.69
N ILE A 13 5.14 1.86 -7.34
CA ILE A 13 3.83 1.82 -8.00
C ILE A 13 3.04 3.09 -7.68
N ALA A 14 3.07 3.54 -6.43
CA ALA A 14 2.38 4.76 -6.03
C ALA A 14 2.91 5.97 -6.81
N ALA A 15 4.23 6.08 -6.97
CA ALA A 15 4.83 7.17 -7.72
C ALA A 15 4.45 7.11 -9.19
N GLU A 16 4.44 5.91 -9.78
CA GLU A 16 4.06 5.74 -11.18
C GLU A 16 2.65 6.17 -11.46
N ARG A 17 1.74 5.90 -10.53
CA ARG A 17 0.33 6.27 -10.70
C ARG A 17 0.06 7.74 -10.39
N GLY A 18 0.88 8.34 -9.55
CA GLY A 18 0.72 9.73 -9.16
C GLY A 18 -0.34 9.94 -8.09
N PRO A 19 -0.49 11.17 -7.60
CA PRO A 19 -1.34 11.45 -6.43
C PRO A 19 -2.84 11.34 -6.70
N GLU A 20 -3.26 11.24 -7.95
CA GLU A 20 -4.67 11.17 -8.28
C GLU A 20 -5.18 9.75 -8.50
N LYS A 21 -4.27 8.77 -8.57
CA LYS A 21 -4.64 7.38 -8.84
C LYS A 21 -4.23 6.49 -7.69
N SER A 22 -5.18 5.77 -7.16
CA SER A 22 -4.91 4.83 -6.08
C SER A 22 -4.52 3.46 -6.61
N LEU A 23 -3.94 2.65 -5.73
CA LEU A 23 -3.60 1.26 -6.02
C LEU A 23 -4.14 0.37 -4.91
N CYS A 24 -4.29 -0.90 -5.22
CA CYS A 24 -4.76 -1.91 -4.28
C CYS A 24 -3.56 -2.55 -3.58
N PRO A 25 -3.68 -2.93 -2.30
CA PRO A 25 -2.61 -3.71 -1.65
C PRO A 25 -2.23 -4.96 -2.43
N THR A 26 -3.19 -5.57 -3.12
CA THR A 26 -2.92 -6.74 -3.97
C THR A 26 -1.95 -6.42 -5.10
N ASP A 27 -2.03 -5.21 -5.67
CA ASP A 27 -1.10 -4.80 -6.72
C ASP A 27 0.35 -4.85 -6.23
N VAL A 28 0.58 -4.41 -4.99
CA VAL A 28 1.91 -4.44 -4.39
C VAL A 28 2.36 -5.88 -4.15
N ALA A 29 1.47 -6.68 -3.55
CA ALA A 29 1.79 -8.08 -3.26
C ALA A 29 2.15 -8.85 -4.52
N ARG A 30 1.38 -8.67 -5.59
CA ARG A 30 1.64 -9.34 -6.87
C ARG A 30 2.92 -8.86 -7.54
N ALA A 31 3.27 -7.60 -7.35
CA ALA A 31 4.53 -7.07 -7.87
C ALA A 31 5.74 -7.72 -7.21
N VAL A 32 5.60 -8.10 -5.93
CA VAL A 32 6.68 -8.78 -5.20
C VAL A 32 6.70 -10.27 -5.52
N SER A 33 5.53 -10.90 -5.61
CA SER A 33 5.46 -12.34 -5.92
C SER A 33 4.19 -12.64 -6.71
N ALA A 34 4.36 -12.91 -7.99
CA ALA A 34 3.22 -13.17 -8.87
C ALA A 34 2.45 -14.44 -8.48
N GLU A 35 3.14 -15.43 -7.92
CA GLU A 35 2.53 -16.73 -7.61
C GLU A 35 2.11 -16.85 -6.15
N ASN A 36 2.85 -16.22 -5.22
CA ASN A 36 2.61 -16.36 -3.79
C ASN A 36 2.30 -15.02 -3.13
N TRP A 37 1.41 -14.24 -3.74
CA TRP A 37 1.12 -12.90 -3.27
C TRP A 37 0.17 -12.89 -2.05
N ARG A 38 -0.72 -13.90 -1.93
CA ARG A 38 -1.72 -13.90 -0.85
C ARG A 38 -1.10 -13.88 0.55
N PRO A 39 -0.08 -14.68 0.84
CA PRO A 39 0.54 -14.61 2.17
C PRO A 39 1.22 -13.27 2.47
N LEU A 40 1.50 -12.46 1.46
CA LEU A 40 2.16 -11.17 1.63
C LEU A 40 1.21 -10.05 2.03
N LEU A 41 -0.11 -10.24 1.90
CA LEU A 41 -1.07 -9.16 2.12
C LEU A 41 -0.99 -8.56 3.51
N GLY A 42 -0.78 -9.38 4.54
CA GLY A 42 -0.61 -8.88 5.90
C GLY A 42 0.59 -7.94 6.01
N ALA A 43 1.72 -8.36 5.45
CA ALA A 43 2.93 -7.54 5.46
C ALA A 43 2.75 -6.27 4.63
N VAL A 44 2.04 -6.36 3.49
CA VAL A 44 1.75 -5.18 2.67
C VAL A 44 0.96 -4.15 3.48
N ARG A 45 -0.06 -4.60 4.21
CA ARG A 45 -0.86 -3.69 5.04
C ARG A 45 -0.02 -3.05 6.15
N GLN A 46 0.89 -3.80 6.77
CA GLN A 46 1.78 -3.26 7.79
C GLN A 46 2.72 -2.21 7.21
N VAL A 47 3.30 -2.48 6.05
CA VAL A 47 4.17 -1.51 5.37
C VAL A 47 3.39 -0.26 5.00
N ALA A 48 2.15 -0.42 4.50
CA ALA A 48 1.30 0.72 4.17
C ALA A 48 1.05 1.59 5.39
N ALA A 49 0.74 0.98 6.53
CA ALA A 49 0.52 1.73 7.77
C ALA A 49 1.76 2.53 8.17
N GLU A 50 2.94 1.90 8.08
CA GLU A 50 4.18 2.57 8.44
C GLU A 50 4.49 3.73 7.49
N LEU A 51 4.36 3.52 6.19
CA LEU A 51 4.61 4.58 5.22
C LEU A 51 3.61 5.73 5.35
N ALA A 52 2.36 5.41 5.73
CA ALA A 52 1.36 6.44 6.00
C ALA A 52 1.73 7.27 7.23
N ARG A 53 2.25 6.63 8.28
CA ARG A 53 2.72 7.34 9.46
C ARG A 53 3.88 8.27 9.13
N GLN A 54 4.72 7.88 8.16
CA GLN A 54 5.84 8.70 7.70
C GLN A 54 5.42 9.78 6.70
N GLY A 55 4.15 9.81 6.31
CA GLY A 55 3.66 10.80 5.36
C GLY A 55 4.02 10.53 3.91
N LYS A 56 4.45 9.32 3.59
CA LYS A 56 4.89 8.97 2.23
C LYS A 56 3.77 8.45 1.35
N ILE A 57 2.77 7.82 1.95
CA ILE A 57 1.57 7.39 1.24
C ILE A 57 0.33 7.74 2.05
N GLU A 58 -0.83 7.66 1.40
CA GLU A 58 -2.12 7.82 2.04
C GLU A 58 -2.92 6.53 1.91
N ILE A 59 -3.69 6.22 2.95
CA ILE A 59 -4.57 5.06 2.96
C ILE A 59 -5.99 5.57 2.78
N LEU A 60 -6.73 4.97 1.85
CA LEU A 60 -8.07 5.41 1.50
C LEU A 60 -9.07 4.28 1.74
N ARG A 61 -10.26 4.65 2.15
CA ARG A 61 -11.41 3.75 2.22
C ARG A 61 -12.62 4.51 1.67
N LYS A 62 -13.25 3.93 0.65
CA LYS A 62 -14.40 4.57 -0.04
C LYS A 62 -14.07 5.99 -0.48
N GLY A 63 -12.86 6.18 -0.98
CA GLY A 63 -12.41 7.46 -1.52
C GLY A 63 -11.95 8.48 -0.49
N LYS A 64 -12.01 8.15 0.81
CA LYS A 64 -11.62 9.07 1.87
C LYS A 64 -10.36 8.60 2.56
N ARG A 65 -9.47 9.53 2.88
CA ARG A 65 -8.27 9.22 3.63
C ARG A 65 -8.62 8.80 5.05
N ILE A 66 -8.02 7.71 5.51
CA ILE A 66 -8.21 7.21 6.87
C ILE A 66 -6.86 7.12 7.58
N SER A 67 -6.93 7.07 8.91
CA SER A 67 -5.74 6.87 9.75
C SER A 67 -5.22 5.45 9.58
N PRO A 68 -3.89 5.23 9.69
CA PRO A 68 -3.33 3.87 9.73
C PRO A 68 -3.96 2.99 10.80
N ASN A 69 -4.50 3.58 11.86
CA ASN A 69 -5.17 2.83 12.93
C ASN A 69 -6.56 2.34 12.54
N GLU A 70 -7.10 2.82 11.43
CA GLU A 70 -8.45 2.54 10.98
C GLU A 70 -8.49 1.61 9.74
N MET A 71 -7.41 0.86 9.51
CA MET A 71 -7.28 0.01 8.33
C MET A 71 -8.14 -1.24 8.43
N ARG A 72 -9.43 -1.10 8.25
CA ARG A 72 -10.38 -2.22 8.24
C ARG A 72 -11.00 -2.36 6.87
N GLY A 73 -11.24 -3.60 6.47
CA GLY A 73 -11.91 -3.89 5.22
C GLY A 73 -11.08 -3.56 4.00
N VAL A 74 -11.75 -3.21 2.93
CA VAL A 74 -11.09 -2.91 1.65
C VAL A 74 -10.51 -1.52 1.68
N ILE A 75 -9.20 -1.44 1.47
CA ILE A 75 -8.48 -0.16 1.43
C ILE A 75 -7.78 0.00 0.09
N ARG A 76 -7.47 1.26 -0.22
CA ARG A 76 -6.64 1.62 -1.38
C ARG A 76 -5.50 2.49 -0.88
N LEU A 77 -4.46 2.56 -1.68
CA LEU A 77 -3.24 3.31 -1.34
C LEU A 77 -2.98 4.35 -2.42
N ARG A 78 -2.35 5.45 -2.02
CA ARG A 78 -2.04 6.54 -2.94
C ARG A 78 -0.78 7.24 -2.46
N THR A 79 0.05 7.73 -3.40
CA THR A 79 1.21 8.52 -3.00
C THR A 79 0.72 9.80 -2.32
N ALA A 80 1.41 10.20 -1.26
CA ALA A 80 1.10 11.46 -0.59
C ALA A 80 1.54 12.62 -1.46
N SER A 81 0.69 13.61 -1.58
CA SER A 81 0.99 14.80 -2.39
C SER A 81 1.52 15.94 -1.55
#